data_4fe4f38b5c9bf43c62d991063b5e599f
#
_entry.id   4fe4f38b5c9bf43c62d991063b5e599f
#
_cell.length_a   1.000
_cell.length_b   1.000
_cell.length_c   1.000
_cell.angle_alpha   90.00
_cell.angle_beta   90.00
_cell.angle_gamma   90.00
#
_symmetry.space_group_name_H-M   'P 1'
#
loop_
_entity.id
_entity.type
_entity.pdbx_description
1 polymer ?
#
loop_
_entity_poly.entity_id
_entity_poly.type
_entity_poly.pdbx_seq_one_letter_code
_entity_poly.pdbx_strand_id
1 'polypeptide(L)'
;MRYFGLCATAALCTLAFSGLQAQVLKNNSRPEVIFINRGGIEIDSMVTSEVIETYYSTIERGFRQTGLPRFIIAGKNQKMIFGIGGNADMRLSYDFDGIADNLDFVTADIPVPNSPKQRQQIQLDPTASTLYFKAIADAGRIGPIVGYIQADFRGTGNAFALQMAYVEVAGFSIGRRFTTFCDLGASPSTVDFEGPNGYPAVYNAMIRYTRAFNEHWSMAAALEMPDVSATYIPGTSAVSQRMPDIPLYVQYAWNGGRSHLRASGLLRDMFFYDDLRDKTTSLLGWGVQLSGAIQAGKRLTTYMQFLYGKGIAEYIQDIDGTGLDMVANPEKPHSMQALPVMSWIAGLQYAFGPKWLATAA
;
A
#
# COMPACT_ATOMS: atom_id res chain seq x y z
N MET A 1 -14.56 30.14 25.63
CA MET A 1 -13.18 30.47 25.31
C MET A 1 -12.22 29.62 26.17
N ARG A 2 -12.08 28.31 25.89
CA ARG A 2 -11.10 27.40 26.56
C ARG A 2 -10.95 26.08 25.80
N TYR A 3 -10.72 26.12 24.47
CA TYR A 3 -10.47 24.90 23.67
C TYR A 3 -9.40 25.08 22.58
N PHE A 4 -8.55 26.08 22.69
CA PHE A 4 -7.46 26.29 21.70
C PHE A 4 -6.07 25.86 22.19
N GLY A 5 -5.96 25.22 23.35
CA GLY A 5 -4.68 24.93 23.97
C GLY A 5 -4.16 23.50 23.84
N LEU A 6 -4.95 22.53 23.36
CA LEU A 6 -4.56 21.11 23.39
C LEU A 6 -4.01 20.53 22.08
N CYS A 7 -4.19 21.20 20.94
CA CYS A 7 -3.66 20.70 19.66
C CYS A 7 -2.16 20.99 19.44
N ALA A 8 -1.55 21.85 20.23
CA ALA A 8 -0.14 22.23 20.04
C ALA A 8 0.88 21.28 20.68
N THR A 9 0.45 20.43 21.63
CA THR A 9 1.35 19.53 22.37
C THR A 9 1.54 18.17 21.71
N ALA A 10 0.63 17.72 20.86
CA ALA A 10 0.77 16.46 20.13
C ALA A 10 1.80 16.53 19.00
N ALA A 11 2.03 17.71 18.43
CA ALA A 11 2.98 17.89 17.31
C ALA A 11 4.46 17.85 17.72
N LEU A 12 4.80 17.97 19.00
CA LEU A 12 6.19 18.03 19.48
C LEU A 12 6.81 16.67 19.80
N CYS A 13 6.02 15.63 20.06
CA CYS A 13 6.55 14.29 20.35
C CYS A 13 6.93 13.47 19.11
N THR A 14 6.50 13.86 17.91
CA THR A 14 6.82 13.14 16.65
C THR A 14 8.21 13.43 16.09
N LEU A 15 8.94 14.39 16.65
CA LEU A 15 10.27 14.81 16.14
C LEU A 15 11.46 13.95 16.61
N ALA A 16 11.27 13.06 17.57
CA ALA A 16 12.43 12.43 18.26
C ALA A 16 12.88 11.07 17.68
N PHE A 17 12.09 10.38 16.85
CA PHE A 17 12.42 9.00 16.43
C PHE A 17 12.65 8.77 14.94
N SER A 18 12.58 9.78 14.09
CA SER A 18 12.86 9.65 12.65
C SER A 18 14.34 9.36 12.30
N GLY A 19 15.24 9.38 13.27
CA GLY A 19 16.67 9.16 13.04
C GLY A 19 17.08 7.75 12.62
N LEU A 20 16.29 6.72 12.93
CA LEU A 20 16.62 5.34 12.56
C LEU A 20 16.23 4.97 11.11
N GLN A 21 15.21 5.57 10.54
CA GLN A 21 14.79 5.27 9.16
C GLN A 21 15.71 5.87 8.09
N ALA A 22 16.38 6.98 8.37
CA ALA A 22 17.27 7.62 7.40
C ALA A 22 18.58 6.86 7.11
N GLN A 23 18.98 5.96 8.00
CA GLN A 23 20.17 5.13 7.80
C GLN A 23 19.99 4.06 6.72
N VAL A 24 18.74 3.72 6.42
CA VAL A 24 18.34 2.65 5.50
C VAL A 24 18.37 3.08 4.03
N LEU A 25 18.21 4.36 3.75
CA LEU A 25 18.06 4.86 2.37
C LEU A 25 19.38 4.99 1.59
N LYS A 26 20.55 4.77 2.19
CA LYS A 26 21.85 5.05 1.56
C LYS A 26 22.85 3.91 1.48
N ASN A 27 22.48 2.70 1.84
CA ASN A 27 23.38 1.57 1.57
C ASN A 27 23.16 1.08 0.13
N ASN A 28 23.73 1.84 -0.83
CA ASN A 28 23.94 1.41 -2.21
C ASN A 28 25.03 0.32 -2.33
N SER A 29 25.32 -0.39 -1.23
CA SER A 29 26.13 -1.59 -1.33
C SER A 29 25.32 -2.62 -2.12
N ARG A 30 25.84 -3.01 -3.29
CA ARG A 30 25.31 -4.16 -4.01
C ARG A 30 25.28 -5.32 -3.03
N PRO A 31 24.19 -6.06 -2.89
CA PRO A 31 24.16 -7.21 -2.00
C PRO A 31 25.21 -8.23 -2.45
N GLU A 32 25.72 -8.96 -1.50
CA GLU A 32 26.57 -10.11 -1.80
C GLU A 32 25.75 -11.13 -2.57
N VAL A 33 26.18 -11.48 -3.77
CA VAL A 33 25.56 -12.53 -4.57
C VAL A 33 26.20 -13.84 -4.21
N ILE A 34 25.45 -14.75 -3.61
CA ILE A 34 25.93 -16.07 -3.25
C ILE A 34 25.59 -17.03 -4.40
N PHE A 35 26.60 -17.54 -5.08
CA PHE A 35 26.44 -18.60 -6.07
C PHE A 35 26.50 -19.97 -5.41
N ILE A 36 25.41 -20.72 -5.46
CA ILE A 36 25.42 -22.12 -5.04
C ILE A 36 25.74 -23.00 -6.25
N ASN A 37 26.94 -23.56 -6.27
CA ASN A 37 27.39 -24.52 -7.27
C ASN A 37 27.70 -25.87 -6.61
N ARG A 38 27.64 -26.97 -7.37
CA ARG A 38 27.98 -28.32 -6.90
C ARG A 38 29.41 -28.47 -6.30
N GLY A 39 30.26 -27.47 -6.44
CA GLY A 39 31.66 -27.45 -5.97
C GLY A 39 31.98 -26.51 -4.84
N GLY A 40 31.02 -25.76 -4.29
CA GLY A 40 31.28 -24.79 -3.23
C GLY A 40 30.48 -23.50 -3.38
N ILE A 41 30.65 -22.59 -2.42
CA ILE A 41 30.08 -21.24 -2.44
C ILE A 41 31.14 -20.33 -3.05
N GLU A 42 30.89 -19.84 -4.26
CA GLU A 42 31.71 -18.77 -4.86
C GLU A 42 30.98 -17.43 -4.69
N ILE A 43 31.66 -16.45 -4.12
CA ILE A 43 31.17 -15.07 -4.02
C ILE A 43 31.80 -14.30 -5.20
N ASP A 44 31.00 -13.97 -6.22
CA ASP A 44 31.44 -13.13 -7.32
C ASP A 44 30.80 -11.74 -7.22
N SER A 45 31.64 -10.73 -7.00
CA SER A 45 31.22 -9.33 -6.90
C SER A 45 30.92 -8.66 -8.25
N MET A 46 31.16 -9.34 -9.38
CA MET A 46 31.11 -8.75 -10.72
C MET A 46 29.98 -9.24 -11.62
N VAL A 47 29.05 -10.04 -11.15
CA VAL A 47 27.97 -10.54 -12.02
C VAL A 47 26.91 -9.46 -12.22
N THR A 48 27.06 -8.70 -13.29
CA THR A 48 26.04 -7.83 -13.87
C THR A 48 25.30 -8.60 -14.96
N SER A 49 24.40 -9.50 -14.60
CA SER A 49 23.46 -10.04 -15.57
C SER A 49 22.22 -9.16 -15.65
N GLU A 50 21.56 -9.12 -16.80
CA GLU A 50 20.29 -8.45 -17.02
C GLU A 50 19.24 -8.86 -15.97
N VAL A 51 19.30 -10.12 -15.51
CA VAL A 51 18.43 -10.66 -14.47
C VAL A 51 18.69 -10.02 -13.11
N ILE A 52 19.96 -9.73 -12.76
CA ILE A 52 20.33 -9.02 -11.53
C ILE A 52 19.85 -7.56 -11.60
N GLU A 53 20.05 -6.90 -12.74
CA GLU A 53 19.55 -5.54 -12.94
C GLU A 53 18.02 -5.50 -12.86
N THR A 54 17.35 -6.48 -13.47
CA THR A 54 15.89 -6.64 -13.36
C THR A 54 15.47 -6.87 -11.91
N TYR A 55 16.19 -7.68 -11.13
CA TYR A 55 15.92 -7.89 -9.72
C TYR A 55 15.92 -6.56 -8.93
N TYR A 56 16.88 -5.69 -9.20
CA TYR A 56 16.98 -4.40 -8.54
C TYR A 56 16.00 -3.36 -9.07
N SER A 57 15.73 -3.34 -10.36
CA SER A 57 14.83 -2.37 -10.99
C SER A 57 13.35 -2.64 -10.67
N THR A 58 12.98 -3.92 -10.49
CA THR A 58 11.60 -4.33 -10.18
C THR A 58 11.28 -4.35 -8.69
N ILE A 59 12.17 -3.87 -7.83
CA ILE A 59 11.81 -3.63 -6.43
C ILE A 59 10.80 -2.50 -6.46
N GLU A 60 9.55 -2.80 -6.18
CA GLU A 60 8.54 -1.77 -5.95
C GLU A 60 9.11 -0.82 -4.88
N ARG A 61 9.15 0.46 -5.21
CA ARG A 61 9.47 1.50 -4.23
C ARG A 61 8.28 1.60 -3.29
N GLY A 62 8.07 0.52 -2.56
CA GLY A 62 7.04 0.45 -1.54
C GLY A 62 7.52 1.15 -0.28
N PHE A 63 6.58 1.47 0.52
CA PHE A 63 6.57 2.23 1.75
C PHE A 63 7.70 1.88 2.76
N ARG A 64 8.36 0.71 2.64
CA ARG A 64 9.35 0.21 3.59
C ARG A 64 10.41 -0.65 2.94
N GLN A 65 11.33 -0.02 2.23
CA GLN A 65 12.55 -0.73 1.84
C GLN A 65 13.58 -0.61 2.95
N THR A 66 13.76 -1.68 3.67
CA THR A 66 14.81 -1.78 4.67
C THR A 66 16.13 -2.18 4.04
N GLY A 67 17.23 -1.64 4.54
CA GLY A 67 18.59 -1.99 4.15
C GLY A 67 19.12 -3.28 4.77
N LEU A 68 18.24 -4.21 5.17
CA LEU A 68 18.65 -5.52 5.64
C LEU A 68 19.39 -6.29 4.54
N PRO A 69 20.37 -7.13 4.90
CA PRO A 69 21.08 -7.93 3.93
C PRO A 69 20.11 -8.76 3.12
N ARG A 70 20.24 -8.65 1.80
CA ARG A 70 19.44 -9.41 0.84
C ARG A 70 20.29 -10.57 0.38
N PHE A 71 19.79 -11.76 0.64
CA PHE A 71 20.43 -12.95 0.08
C PHE A 71 19.91 -13.19 -1.32
N ILE A 72 20.82 -13.27 -2.29
CA ILE A 72 20.52 -13.61 -3.66
C ILE A 72 21.21 -14.94 -3.96
N ILE A 73 20.45 -15.92 -4.42
CA ILE A 73 20.91 -17.21 -4.87
C ILE A 73 20.73 -17.24 -6.39
N ALA A 74 21.83 -17.32 -7.15
CA ALA A 74 21.79 -17.44 -8.61
C ALA A 74 22.07 -18.87 -9.04
N GLY A 75 21.30 -19.36 -10.01
CA GLY A 75 21.59 -20.63 -10.68
C GLY A 75 22.87 -20.55 -11.54
N LYS A 76 23.52 -21.67 -11.78
CA LYS A 76 24.78 -21.78 -12.52
C LYS A 76 24.76 -21.05 -13.89
N ASN A 77 23.62 -21.02 -14.57
CA ASN A 77 23.45 -20.37 -15.87
C ASN A 77 22.93 -18.94 -15.74
N GLN A 78 22.82 -18.39 -14.53
CA GLN A 78 22.29 -17.05 -14.25
C GLN A 78 20.89 -16.76 -14.84
N LYS A 79 20.19 -17.81 -15.28
CA LYS A 79 18.83 -17.70 -15.84
C LYS A 79 17.74 -17.64 -14.78
N MET A 80 18.09 -17.90 -13.52
CA MET A 80 17.18 -17.85 -12.41
C MET A 80 17.87 -17.31 -11.17
N ILE A 81 17.22 -16.37 -10.51
CA ILE A 81 17.68 -15.76 -9.28
C ILE A 81 16.58 -15.85 -8.24
N PHE A 82 16.93 -16.22 -7.02
CA PHE A 82 16.07 -16.17 -5.86
C PHE A 82 16.60 -15.15 -4.87
N GLY A 83 15.74 -14.35 -4.32
CA GLY A 83 16.06 -13.44 -3.24
C GLY A 83 15.12 -13.66 -2.05
N ILE A 84 15.70 -13.61 -0.86
CA ILE A 84 14.98 -13.62 0.40
C ILE A 84 15.33 -12.32 1.10
N GLY A 85 14.34 -11.63 1.62
CA GLY A 85 14.54 -10.40 2.38
C GLY A 85 13.38 -10.16 3.33
N GLY A 86 13.48 -9.06 4.05
CA GLY A 86 12.44 -8.66 4.99
C GLY A 86 12.90 -7.48 5.84
N ASN A 87 12.09 -7.12 6.81
CA ASN A 87 12.47 -6.18 7.86
C ASN A 87 11.98 -6.67 9.22
N ALA A 88 12.72 -6.36 10.25
CA ALA A 88 12.24 -6.40 11.62
C ALA A 88 11.76 -4.99 11.98
N ASP A 89 10.48 -4.86 12.23
CA ASP A 89 9.83 -3.63 12.67
C ASP A 89 9.41 -3.80 14.13
N MET A 90 9.71 -2.82 14.97
CA MET A 90 9.27 -2.80 16.35
C MET A 90 8.78 -1.40 16.68
N ARG A 91 7.55 -1.30 17.12
CA ARG A 91 6.88 -0.06 17.46
C ARG A 91 6.64 0.01 18.95
N LEU A 92 7.04 1.13 19.51
CA LEU A 92 6.73 1.51 20.87
C LEU A 92 5.85 2.75 20.80
N SER A 93 4.69 2.72 21.42
CA SER A 93 3.83 3.88 21.59
C SER A 93 3.44 4.05 23.03
N TYR A 94 3.18 5.30 23.42
CA TYR A 94 2.52 5.63 24.65
C TYR A 94 1.30 6.49 24.33
N ASP A 95 0.13 5.93 24.60
CA ASP A 95 -1.13 6.59 24.35
C ASP A 95 -1.65 7.26 25.63
N PHE A 96 -1.94 8.56 25.54
CA PHE A 96 -2.37 9.36 26.68
C PHE A 96 -3.88 9.31 26.90
N ASP A 97 -4.66 9.10 25.85
CA ASP A 97 -6.11 9.37 25.92
C ASP A 97 -7.01 8.26 25.35
N GLY A 98 -6.48 7.12 24.93
CA GLY A 98 -7.27 5.92 24.66
C GLY A 98 -7.48 5.58 23.20
N ILE A 99 -6.42 5.46 22.41
CA ILE A 99 -6.47 4.85 21.09
C ILE A 99 -6.61 3.33 21.20
N ALA A 100 -7.35 2.71 20.28
CA ALA A 100 -7.61 1.27 20.31
C ALA A 100 -6.40 0.44 19.84
N ASP A 101 -5.70 0.88 18.81
CA ASP A 101 -4.57 0.19 18.19
C ASP A 101 -3.35 1.12 18.08
N ASN A 102 -2.15 0.59 18.32
CA ASN A 102 -0.90 1.34 18.23
C ASN A 102 -0.18 1.14 16.89
N LEU A 103 -0.59 0.17 16.11
CA LEU A 103 -0.03 -0.13 14.80
C LEU A 103 -0.66 0.73 13.72
N ASP A 104 -1.98 0.74 13.70
CA ASP A 104 -2.80 1.46 12.74
C ASP A 104 -3.48 2.63 13.44
N PHE A 105 -3.11 3.85 13.08
CA PHE A 105 -3.74 5.05 13.60
C PHE A 105 -5.03 5.36 12.85
N VAL A 106 -6.05 4.50 13.06
CA VAL A 106 -7.37 4.67 12.48
C VAL A 106 -8.19 5.62 13.35
N THR A 107 -8.41 6.84 12.86
CA THR A 107 -9.14 7.86 13.63
C THR A 107 -10.60 7.51 13.89
N ALA A 108 -11.21 6.69 13.03
CA ALA A 108 -12.58 6.20 13.19
C ALA A 108 -12.74 5.26 14.40
N ASP A 109 -11.67 4.59 14.83
CA ASP A 109 -11.67 3.65 15.95
C ASP A 109 -11.43 4.31 17.30
N ILE A 110 -11.16 5.62 17.32
CA ILE A 110 -10.99 6.37 18.57
C ILE A 110 -12.35 6.49 19.28
N PRO A 111 -12.51 5.90 20.48
CA PRO A 111 -13.80 5.91 21.17
C PRO A 111 -14.18 7.31 21.64
N VAL A 112 -15.44 7.70 21.41
CA VAL A 112 -15.99 8.97 21.86
C VAL A 112 -17.29 8.71 22.63
N PRO A 113 -17.34 8.98 23.96
CA PRO A 113 -16.26 9.49 24.84
C PRO A 113 -15.19 8.44 25.10
N ASN A 114 -13.95 8.89 25.36
CA ASN A 114 -12.84 8.01 25.69
C ASN A 114 -13.11 7.21 26.97
N SER A 115 -12.74 5.92 26.92
CA SER A 115 -12.81 5.05 28.09
C SER A 115 -11.67 5.35 29.06
N PRO A 116 -11.95 5.66 30.35
CA PRO A 116 -10.88 5.81 31.34
C PRO A 116 -9.98 4.58 31.49
N LYS A 117 -10.48 3.39 31.08
CA LYS A 117 -9.73 2.11 31.15
C LYS A 117 -8.70 1.96 30.04
N GLN A 118 -8.79 2.78 29.00
CA GLN A 118 -7.89 2.73 27.81
C GLN A 118 -6.87 3.87 27.80
N ARG A 119 -6.86 4.73 28.82
CA ARG A 119 -5.93 5.84 28.94
C ARG A 119 -4.58 5.40 29.50
N GLN A 120 -3.53 6.13 29.12
CA GLN A 120 -2.18 6.00 29.67
C GLN A 120 -1.63 4.59 29.51
N GLN A 121 -1.72 4.05 28.30
CA GLN A 121 -1.21 2.72 27.98
C GLN A 121 0.09 2.78 27.18
N ILE A 122 0.99 1.88 27.53
CA ILE A 122 2.20 1.61 26.75
C ILE A 122 1.95 0.36 25.91
N GLN A 123 2.34 0.43 24.65
CA GLN A 123 2.19 -0.68 23.70
C GLN A 123 3.51 -0.91 22.97
N LEU A 124 3.85 -2.18 22.76
CA LEU A 124 5.02 -2.60 22.01
C LEU A 124 4.59 -3.68 21.02
N ASP A 125 4.81 -3.44 19.73
CA ASP A 125 4.35 -4.34 18.69
C ASP A 125 5.42 -4.63 17.63
N PRO A 126 5.80 -5.90 17.39
CA PRO A 126 6.72 -6.34 16.34
C PRO A 126 6.01 -6.89 15.09
N THR A 127 4.66 -6.96 15.05
CA THR A 127 3.92 -7.72 14.05
C THR A 127 3.96 -7.15 12.64
N ALA A 128 4.33 -5.86 12.50
CA ALA A 128 4.59 -5.23 11.22
C ALA A 128 5.91 -5.68 10.55
N SER A 129 6.69 -6.54 11.23
CA SER A 129 7.85 -7.18 10.60
C SER A 129 7.41 -8.01 9.39
N THR A 130 8.16 -7.92 8.29
CA THR A 130 7.82 -8.57 7.03
C THR A 130 8.89 -9.52 6.55
N LEU A 131 8.48 -10.56 5.84
CA LEU A 131 9.36 -11.44 5.07
C LEU A 131 8.87 -11.48 3.61
N TYR A 132 9.81 -11.51 2.66
CA TYR A 132 9.48 -11.71 1.26
C TYR A 132 10.41 -12.67 0.56
N PHE A 133 9.86 -13.33 -0.45
CA PHE A 133 10.59 -14.12 -1.45
C PHE A 133 10.39 -13.47 -2.81
N LYS A 134 11.47 -13.37 -3.58
CA LYS A 134 11.43 -12.92 -4.96
C LYS A 134 12.20 -13.89 -5.83
N ALA A 135 11.57 -14.36 -6.90
CA ALA A 135 12.21 -15.19 -7.91
C ALA A 135 12.15 -14.45 -9.25
N ILE A 136 13.24 -14.47 -9.99
CA ILE A 136 13.29 -13.97 -11.37
C ILE A 136 13.88 -15.06 -12.24
N ALA A 137 13.18 -15.36 -13.34
CA ALA A 137 13.64 -16.31 -14.34
C ALA A 137 13.65 -15.62 -15.71
N ASP A 138 14.72 -15.84 -16.48
CA ASP A 138 14.77 -15.43 -17.88
C ASP A 138 13.97 -16.43 -18.74
N ALA A 139 12.86 -15.97 -19.32
CA ALA A 139 12.02 -16.74 -20.23
C ALA A 139 12.35 -16.49 -21.73
N GLY A 140 13.53 -15.99 -22.02
CA GLY A 140 14.01 -15.74 -23.37
C GLY A 140 13.20 -14.65 -24.09
N ARG A 141 12.50 -14.99 -25.17
CA ARG A 141 11.76 -14.01 -25.99
C ARG A 141 10.60 -13.33 -25.26
N ILE A 142 10.10 -13.91 -24.19
CA ILE A 142 8.98 -13.35 -23.41
C ILE A 142 9.50 -12.30 -22.42
N GLY A 143 10.80 -12.32 -22.13
CA GLY A 143 11.44 -11.47 -21.14
C GLY A 143 11.44 -12.11 -19.75
N PRO A 144 11.80 -11.36 -18.71
CA PRO A 144 11.88 -11.88 -17.37
C PRO A 144 10.48 -12.21 -16.80
N ILE A 145 10.40 -13.34 -16.08
CA ILE A 145 9.26 -13.70 -15.24
C ILE A 145 9.66 -13.38 -13.80
N VAL A 146 8.86 -12.60 -13.10
CA VAL A 146 9.08 -12.25 -11.70
C VAL A 146 7.99 -12.90 -10.86
N GLY A 147 8.37 -13.71 -9.88
CA GLY A 147 7.49 -14.20 -8.81
C GLY A 147 7.80 -13.47 -7.52
N TYR A 148 6.78 -13.03 -6.79
CA TYR A 148 6.93 -12.31 -5.53
C TYR A 148 5.89 -12.75 -4.51
N ILE A 149 6.34 -13.00 -3.28
CA ILE A 149 5.47 -13.30 -2.13
C ILE A 149 5.98 -12.50 -0.95
N GLN A 150 5.08 -11.81 -0.25
CA GLN A 150 5.35 -11.06 0.98
C GLN A 150 4.26 -11.32 2.00
N ALA A 151 4.67 -11.48 3.26
CA ALA A 151 3.77 -11.62 4.40
C ALA A 151 4.34 -10.89 5.62
N ASP A 152 3.46 -10.49 6.52
CA ASP A 152 3.78 -9.98 7.87
C ASP A 152 3.23 -10.93 8.95
N PHE A 153 3.25 -10.51 10.22
CA PHE A 153 2.77 -11.28 11.36
C PHE A 153 1.47 -10.69 11.94
N ARG A 154 0.69 -9.99 11.12
CA ARG A 154 -0.57 -9.33 11.54
C ARG A 154 -1.80 -10.23 11.44
N GLY A 155 -1.63 -11.50 11.11
CA GLY A 155 -2.71 -12.50 11.16
C GLY A 155 -3.19 -12.75 12.58
N THR A 156 -4.37 -13.37 12.72
CA THR A 156 -4.97 -13.70 14.02
C THR A 156 -3.99 -14.49 14.90
N GLY A 157 -3.72 -13.97 16.10
CA GLY A 157 -2.76 -14.56 17.02
C GLY A 157 -1.30 -14.46 16.56
N ASN A 158 -0.94 -13.42 15.86
CA ASN A 158 0.39 -13.18 15.27
C ASN A 158 0.78 -14.20 14.20
N ALA A 159 -0.20 -14.78 13.52
CA ALA A 159 0.04 -15.69 12.40
C ALA A 159 0.55 -14.92 11.16
N PHE A 160 1.17 -15.64 10.25
CA PHE A 160 1.54 -15.10 8.93
C PHE A 160 0.30 -14.62 8.19
N ALA A 161 0.30 -13.35 7.77
CA ALA A 161 -0.74 -12.72 6.95
C ALA A 161 -0.18 -12.38 5.57
N LEU A 162 -0.77 -12.98 4.53
CA LEU A 162 -0.37 -12.75 3.16
C LEU A 162 -0.71 -11.32 2.71
N GLN A 163 0.31 -10.51 2.46
CA GLN A 163 0.14 -9.18 1.89
C GLN A 163 0.12 -9.22 0.36
N MET A 164 1.18 -9.76 -0.25
CA MET A 164 1.34 -9.83 -1.70
C MET A 164 1.75 -11.23 -2.14
N ALA A 165 1.19 -11.69 -3.25
CA ALA A 165 1.61 -12.90 -3.95
C ALA A 165 1.24 -12.76 -5.43
N TYR A 166 2.21 -12.54 -6.29
CA TYR A 166 1.95 -12.32 -7.72
C TYR A 166 3.07 -12.81 -8.61
N VAL A 167 2.74 -12.98 -9.87
CA VAL A 167 3.69 -13.25 -10.97
C VAL A 167 3.58 -12.13 -12.00
N GLU A 168 4.72 -11.63 -12.45
CA GLU A 168 4.80 -10.64 -13.54
C GLU A 168 5.50 -11.24 -14.75
N VAL A 169 4.92 -10.98 -15.94
CA VAL A 169 5.49 -11.39 -17.22
C VAL A 169 4.93 -10.50 -18.34
N ALA A 170 5.80 -10.00 -19.21
CA ALA A 170 5.42 -9.21 -20.40
C ALA A 170 4.42 -8.07 -20.12
N GLY A 171 4.57 -7.38 -18.97
CA GLY A 171 3.68 -6.30 -18.53
C GLY A 171 2.43 -6.74 -17.82
N PHE A 172 2.10 -8.04 -17.81
CA PHE A 172 1.02 -8.58 -16.99
C PHE A 172 1.50 -8.88 -15.58
N SER A 173 0.66 -8.58 -14.58
CA SER A 173 0.82 -8.99 -13.20
C SER A 173 -0.43 -9.72 -12.77
N ILE A 174 -0.29 -10.96 -12.30
CA ILE A 174 -1.41 -11.84 -11.90
C ILE A 174 -1.18 -12.27 -10.48
N GLY A 175 -2.14 -12.02 -9.59
CA GLY A 175 -2.08 -12.37 -8.17
C GLY A 175 -2.57 -11.25 -7.27
N ARG A 176 -2.19 -11.31 -5.98
CA ARG A 176 -2.57 -10.34 -4.95
C ARG A 176 -1.48 -9.29 -4.77
N ARG A 177 -1.83 -8.02 -4.87
CA ARG A 177 -0.94 -6.87 -4.64
C ARG A 177 -1.76 -5.61 -4.36
N PHE A 178 -1.10 -4.48 -4.10
CA PHE A 178 -1.79 -3.19 -3.99
C PHE A 178 -2.65 -2.90 -5.22
N THR A 179 -3.86 -2.41 -4.96
CA THR A 179 -4.80 -2.01 -6.02
C THR A 179 -4.14 -1.09 -7.04
N THR A 180 -4.58 -1.21 -8.28
CA THR A 180 -4.14 -0.33 -9.39
C THR A 180 -4.60 1.11 -9.18
N PHE A 181 -5.65 1.31 -8.38
CA PHE A 181 -6.14 2.64 -8.02
C PHE A 181 -5.19 3.39 -7.09
N CYS A 182 -4.39 2.69 -6.28
CA CYS A 182 -3.43 3.24 -5.34
C CYS A 182 -2.19 3.85 -6.02
N ASP A 183 -1.71 4.97 -5.50
CA ASP A 183 -0.42 5.57 -5.84
C ASP A 183 0.54 5.56 -4.65
N LEU A 184 1.24 4.45 -4.46
CA LEU A 184 2.22 4.29 -3.38
C LEU A 184 3.33 5.34 -3.41
N GLY A 185 3.68 5.85 -4.61
CA GLY A 185 4.72 6.86 -4.78
C GLY A 185 4.33 8.25 -4.27
N ALA A 186 3.04 8.51 -4.09
CA ALA A 186 2.52 9.78 -3.60
C ALA A 186 2.19 9.80 -2.10
N SER A 187 2.63 8.78 -1.35
CA SER A 187 2.47 8.74 0.10
C SER A 187 3.72 9.27 0.81
N PRO A 188 3.60 10.25 1.71
CA PRO A 188 4.69 10.66 2.59
C PRO A 188 4.99 9.55 3.61
N SER A 189 6.24 9.45 4.04
CA SER A 189 6.61 8.51 5.10
C SER A 189 6.09 8.99 6.45
N THR A 190 5.33 8.15 7.13
CA THR A 190 4.82 8.35 8.49
C THR A 190 5.51 7.41 9.48
N VAL A 191 5.31 7.62 10.78
CA VAL A 191 5.87 6.76 11.83
C VAL A 191 4.98 5.54 12.05
N ASP A 192 3.68 5.69 11.95
CA ASP A 192 2.70 4.61 12.06
C ASP A 192 2.77 3.63 10.89
N PHE A 193 2.17 2.46 11.06
CA PHE A 193 2.17 1.42 10.04
C PHE A 193 1.23 1.77 8.89
N GLU A 194 0.09 2.29 9.19
CA GLU A 194 -0.97 2.56 8.23
C GLU A 194 -0.60 3.66 7.25
N GLY A 195 0.09 4.68 7.71
CA GLY A 195 0.41 5.84 6.88
C GLY A 195 -0.61 6.98 7.08
N PRO A 196 -0.70 7.91 6.12
CA PRO A 196 -1.64 9.01 6.23
C PRO A 196 -3.08 8.51 6.04
N ASN A 197 -4.01 9.01 6.86
CA ASN A 197 -5.43 8.68 6.75
C ASN A 197 -6.01 9.11 5.40
N GLY A 198 -7.04 8.38 4.95
CA GLY A 198 -7.68 8.62 3.65
C GLY A 198 -6.90 8.08 2.45
N TYR A 199 -5.93 7.21 2.68
CA TYR A 199 -5.06 6.65 1.66
C TYR A 199 -5.67 5.39 1.02
N PRO A 200 -5.77 5.30 -0.33
CA PRO A 200 -6.35 4.13 -0.99
C PRO A 200 -5.34 2.98 -1.11
N ALA A 201 -4.95 2.37 -0.02
CA ALA A 201 -3.89 1.37 0.06
C ALA A 201 -4.39 -0.01 0.48
N VAL A 202 -5.20 -0.63 -0.36
CA VAL A 202 -5.72 -1.99 -0.14
C VAL A 202 -5.06 -3.02 -1.05
N TYR A 203 -5.03 -4.27 -0.60
CA TYR A 203 -4.49 -5.41 -1.37
C TYR A 203 -5.61 -6.18 -2.03
N ASN A 204 -5.60 -6.29 -3.36
CA ASN A 204 -6.58 -7.03 -4.13
C ASN A 204 -5.94 -8.12 -4.98
N ALA A 205 -6.65 -9.24 -5.16
CA ALA A 205 -6.32 -10.21 -6.19
C ALA A 205 -6.73 -9.64 -7.54
N MET A 206 -5.83 -9.72 -8.54
CA MET A 206 -6.05 -9.03 -9.81
C MET A 206 -5.31 -9.66 -10.99
N ILE A 207 -5.76 -9.26 -12.17
CA ILE A 207 -4.99 -9.32 -13.41
C ILE A 207 -4.77 -7.87 -13.85
N ARG A 208 -3.53 -7.39 -13.81
CA ARG A 208 -3.13 -6.04 -14.21
C ARG A 208 -2.25 -6.10 -15.44
N TYR A 209 -2.47 -5.19 -16.36
CA TYR A 209 -1.54 -4.90 -17.46
C TYR A 209 -0.97 -3.51 -17.28
N THR A 210 0.37 -3.42 -17.29
CA THR A 210 1.12 -2.16 -17.16
C THR A 210 1.95 -1.96 -18.40
N ARG A 211 1.93 -0.76 -18.97
CA ARG A 211 2.74 -0.39 -20.13
C ARG A 211 3.40 0.97 -19.92
N ALA A 212 4.71 1.02 -20.07
CA ALA A 212 5.46 2.25 -20.29
C ALA A 212 5.50 2.54 -21.80
N PHE A 213 5.09 3.75 -22.20
CA PHE A 213 5.17 4.18 -23.59
C PHE A 213 6.53 4.80 -23.91
N ASN A 214 7.12 5.45 -22.92
CA ASN A 214 8.46 6.02 -22.93
C ASN A 214 8.92 6.24 -21.47
N GLU A 215 10.05 6.92 -21.26
CA GLU A 215 10.59 7.22 -19.93
C GLU A 215 9.71 8.13 -19.06
N HIS A 216 8.73 8.81 -19.66
CA HIS A 216 7.84 9.73 -18.95
C HIS A 216 6.43 9.17 -18.76
N TRP A 217 5.86 8.52 -19.77
CA TRP A 217 4.47 8.11 -19.77
C TRP A 217 4.29 6.61 -19.53
N SER A 218 3.46 6.29 -18.57
CA SER A 218 3.01 4.92 -18.31
C SER A 218 1.53 4.87 -18.00
N MET A 219 0.93 3.71 -18.22
CA MET A 219 -0.45 3.42 -17.87
C MET A 219 -0.56 2.01 -17.30
N ALA A 220 -1.60 1.78 -16.51
CA ALA A 220 -2.05 0.43 -16.17
C ALA A 220 -3.57 0.38 -16.11
N ALA A 221 -4.09 -0.82 -16.36
CA ALA A 221 -5.48 -1.16 -16.12
C ALA A 221 -5.53 -2.57 -15.53
N ALA A 222 -6.54 -2.84 -14.70
CA ALA A 222 -6.69 -4.14 -14.07
C ALA A 222 -8.16 -4.57 -13.99
N LEU A 223 -8.32 -5.89 -13.82
CA LEU A 223 -9.52 -6.52 -13.32
C LEU A 223 -9.19 -7.00 -11.92
N GLU A 224 -9.83 -6.43 -10.91
CA GLU A 224 -9.61 -6.72 -9.49
C GLU A 224 -10.80 -7.46 -8.92
N MET A 225 -10.53 -8.39 -7.99
CA MET A 225 -11.60 -9.08 -7.25
C MET A 225 -12.33 -8.04 -6.41
N PRO A 226 -13.67 -7.93 -6.59
CA PRO A 226 -14.44 -6.98 -5.82
C PRO A 226 -14.54 -7.43 -4.37
N ASP A 227 -14.27 -6.51 -3.47
CA ASP A 227 -14.65 -6.58 -2.07
C ASP A 227 -15.67 -5.47 -1.81
N VAL A 228 -16.81 -5.79 -1.19
CA VAL A 228 -17.90 -4.85 -0.97
C VAL A 228 -18.37 -4.95 0.45
N SER A 229 -18.17 -3.87 1.20
CA SER A 229 -18.62 -3.74 2.55
C SER A 229 -19.85 -2.82 2.62
N ALA A 230 -20.97 -3.34 3.13
CA ALA A 230 -22.23 -2.62 3.13
C ALA A 230 -22.95 -2.71 4.46
N THR A 231 -23.62 -1.62 4.87
CA THR A 231 -24.57 -1.62 5.97
C THR A 231 -25.94 -1.96 5.44
N TYR A 232 -26.29 -3.24 5.51
CA TYR A 232 -27.55 -3.77 5.02
C TYR A 232 -28.71 -3.35 5.92
N ILE A 233 -29.87 -3.06 5.29
CA ILE A 233 -31.12 -2.75 5.99
C ILE A 233 -32.07 -3.94 5.97
N PRO A 234 -33.09 -4.01 6.85
CA PRO A 234 -34.11 -5.04 6.77
C PRO A 234 -34.72 -5.15 5.39
N GLY A 235 -34.70 -6.34 4.80
CA GLY A 235 -35.12 -6.60 3.42
C GLY A 235 -34.03 -6.47 2.39
N THR A 236 -32.76 -6.36 2.80
CA THR A 236 -31.60 -6.48 1.92
C THR A 236 -30.52 -7.35 2.56
N SER A 237 -29.76 -8.08 1.76
CA SER A 237 -28.71 -8.97 2.25
C SER A 237 -27.54 -9.06 1.28
N ALA A 238 -26.43 -9.61 1.80
CA ALA A 238 -25.21 -9.80 1.04
C ALA A 238 -25.40 -10.87 -0.05
N VAL A 239 -24.75 -10.67 -1.18
CA VAL A 239 -24.68 -11.64 -2.27
C VAL A 239 -23.27 -11.67 -2.85
N SER A 240 -22.90 -12.79 -3.48
CA SER A 240 -21.62 -12.87 -4.18
C SER A 240 -21.55 -11.85 -5.30
N GLN A 241 -20.44 -11.12 -5.36
CA GLN A 241 -20.19 -10.14 -6.40
C GLN A 241 -20.00 -10.85 -7.75
N ARG A 242 -20.46 -10.22 -8.85
CA ARG A 242 -20.55 -10.85 -10.17
C ARG A 242 -19.64 -10.23 -11.22
N MET A 243 -19.18 -9.02 -10.99
CA MET A 243 -18.33 -8.27 -11.91
C MET A 243 -17.05 -7.85 -11.20
N PRO A 244 -15.88 -7.90 -11.86
CA PRO A 244 -14.66 -7.37 -11.30
C PRO A 244 -14.72 -5.85 -11.21
N ASP A 245 -13.99 -5.30 -10.25
CA ASP A 245 -13.68 -3.87 -10.20
C ASP A 245 -12.63 -3.55 -11.28
N ILE A 246 -12.78 -2.38 -11.91
CA ILE A 246 -11.94 -1.96 -13.05
C ILE A 246 -11.21 -0.66 -12.70
N PRO A 247 -10.07 -0.72 -12.01
CA PRO A 247 -9.20 0.42 -11.83
C PRO A 247 -8.27 0.62 -13.04
N LEU A 248 -7.93 1.88 -13.28
CA LEU A 248 -6.95 2.28 -14.29
C LEU A 248 -6.19 3.52 -13.85
N TYR A 249 -4.98 3.73 -14.38
CA TYR A 249 -4.28 5.00 -14.23
C TYR A 249 -3.47 5.36 -15.46
N VAL A 250 -3.18 6.67 -15.60
CA VAL A 250 -2.16 7.23 -16.47
C VAL A 250 -1.22 8.07 -15.61
N GLN A 251 0.08 7.91 -15.80
CA GLN A 251 1.11 8.60 -15.03
C GLN A 251 2.10 9.30 -15.96
N TYR A 252 2.45 10.51 -15.59
CA TYR A 252 3.57 11.26 -16.16
C TYR A 252 4.68 11.39 -15.11
N ALA A 253 5.89 10.93 -15.44
CA ALA A 253 7.05 10.98 -14.55
C ALA A 253 8.19 11.78 -15.18
N TRP A 254 8.94 12.49 -14.35
CA TRP A 254 10.10 13.26 -14.76
C TRP A 254 11.17 13.24 -13.67
N ASN A 255 12.29 13.90 -13.91
CA ASN A 255 13.41 13.95 -12.97
C ASN A 255 13.94 12.54 -12.61
N GLY A 256 14.03 11.65 -13.64
CA GLY A 256 14.46 10.26 -13.46
C GLY A 256 13.49 9.44 -12.59
N GLY A 257 12.19 9.69 -12.70
CA GLY A 257 11.13 8.98 -11.96
C GLY A 257 10.98 9.42 -10.49
N ARG A 258 11.73 10.43 -10.05
CA ARG A 258 11.61 10.97 -8.67
C ARG A 258 10.44 11.91 -8.48
N SER A 259 9.89 12.41 -9.57
CA SER A 259 8.68 13.22 -9.59
C SER A 259 7.68 12.59 -10.54
N HIS A 260 6.41 12.60 -10.15
CA HIS A 260 5.34 12.13 -11.02
C HIS A 260 4.02 12.81 -10.67
N LEU A 261 3.12 12.79 -11.63
CA LEU A 261 1.69 13.05 -11.48
C LEU A 261 0.93 11.87 -12.05
N ARG A 262 -0.10 11.43 -11.36
CA ARG A 262 -0.95 10.31 -11.74
C ARG A 262 -2.42 10.71 -11.67
N ALA A 263 -3.17 10.33 -12.70
CA ALA A 263 -4.63 10.35 -12.70
C ALA A 263 -5.12 8.91 -12.71
N SER A 264 -5.93 8.53 -11.74
CA SER A 264 -6.52 7.19 -11.62
C SER A 264 -8.03 7.25 -11.66
N GLY A 265 -8.66 6.20 -12.17
CA GLY A 265 -10.09 5.99 -12.19
C GLY A 265 -10.43 4.59 -11.71
N LEU A 266 -11.63 4.42 -11.16
CA LEU A 266 -12.17 3.16 -10.67
C LEU A 266 -13.64 3.06 -11.06
N LEU A 267 -14.05 1.90 -11.61
CA LEU A 267 -15.45 1.56 -11.83
C LEU A 267 -15.77 0.24 -11.14
N ARG A 268 -16.93 0.19 -10.48
CA ARG A 268 -17.40 -0.95 -9.70
C ARG A 268 -18.89 -1.20 -9.99
N ASP A 269 -19.31 -2.46 -9.97
CA ASP A 269 -20.72 -2.85 -9.99
C ASP A 269 -21.00 -3.71 -8.74
N MET A 270 -21.57 -3.06 -7.71
CA MET A 270 -21.73 -3.62 -6.37
C MET A 270 -23.10 -4.28 -6.23
N PHE A 271 -23.13 -5.60 -6.03
CA PHE A 271 -24.35 -6.39 -5.97
C PHE A 271 -24.82 -6.60 -4.53
N PHE A 272 -26.14 -6.55 -4.34
CA PHE A 272 -26.84 -6.93 -3.11
C PHE A 272 -28.17 -7.64 -3.47
N TYR A 273 -28.73 -8.37 -2.51
CA TYR A 273 -30.01 -9.04 -2.68
C TYR A 273 -31.13 -8.23 -2.05
N ASP A 274 -32.20 -7.98 -2.80
CA ASP A 274 -33.44 -7.36 -2.32
C ASP A 274 -34.41 -8.50 -1.96
N ASP A 275 -34.51 -8.80 -0.67
CA ASP A 275 -35.33 -9.89 -0.12
C ASP A 275 -36.82 -9.65 -0.37
N LEU A 276 -37.24 -8.38 -0.49
CA LEU A 276 -38.66 -8.04 -0.71
C LEU A 276 -39.10 -8.28 -2.16
N ARG A 277 -38.19 -8.12 -3.09
CA ARG A 277 -38.44 -8.31 -4.52
C ARG A 277 -37.92 -9.63 -5.04
N ASP A 278 -37.30 -10.43 -4.16
CA ASP A 278 -36.66 -11.71 -4.53
C ASP A 278 -35.68 -11.56 -5.71
N LYS A 279 -34.84 -10.53 -5.66
CA LYS A 279 -34.01 -10.14 -6.81
C LYS A 279 -32.63 -9.60 -6.40
N THR A 280 -31.60 -10.07 -7.10
CA THR A 280 -30.29 -9.41 -7.06
C THR A 280 -30.35 -8.07 -7.80
N THR A 281 -29.88 -7.04 -7.14
CA THR A 281 -29.78 -5.68 -7.64
C THR A 281 -28.33 -5.22 -7.52
N SER A 282 -27.92 -4.24 -8.32
CA SER A 282 -26.59 -3.64 -8.21
C SER A 282 -26.64 -2.13 -8.17
N LEU A 283 -25.56 -1.55 -7.66
CA LEU A 283 -25.28 -0.13 -7.64
C LEU A 283 -23.92 0.14 -8.27
N LEU A 284 -23.88 1.15 -9.13
CA LEU A 284 -22.63 1.62 -9.71
C LEU A 284 -21.82 2.36 -8.67
N GLY A 285 -20.60 1.86 -8.39
CA GLY A 285 -19.54 2.57 -7.67
C GLY A 285 -18.54 3.16 -8.66
N TRP A 286 -17.95 4.29 -8.32
CA TRP A 286 -16.93 4.92 -9.12
C TRP A 286 -16.02 5.80 -8.27
N GLY A 287 -14.77 5.95 -8.68
CA GLY A 287 -13.81 6.85 -8.05
C GLY A 287 -12.86 7.48 -9.06
N VAL A 288 -12.39 8.67 -8.72
CA VAL A 288 -11.31 9.36 -9.41
C VAL A 288 -10.28 9.82 -8.41
N GLN A 289 -9.00 9.76 -8.78
CA GLN A 289 -7.90 10.22 -7.96
C GLN A 289 -6.92 11.02 -8.81
N LEU A 290 -6.42 12.11 -8.25
CA LEU A 290 -5.24 12.84 -8.71
C LEU A 290 -4.19 12.76 -7.62
N SER A 291 -3.00 12.29 -7.96
CA SER A 291 -1.92 12.09 -7.01
C SER A 291 -0.57 12.43 -7.60
N GLY A 292 0.41 12.61 -6.75
CA GLY A 292 1.78 12.80 -7.20
C GLY A 292 2.76 13.11 -6.08
N ALA A 293 4.02 12.93 -6.43
CA ALA A 293 5.16 13.35 -5.64
C ALA A 293 6.06 14.24 -6.50
N ILE A 294 6.44 15.39 -5.96
CA ILE A 294 7.29 16.35 -6.67
C ILE A 294 8.54 16.61 -5.84
N GLN A 295 9.69 16.22 -6.38
CA GLN A 295 10.97 16.51 -5.77
C GLN A 295 11.42 17.93 -6.17
N ALA A 296 11.35 18.87 -5.23
CA ALA A 296 11.82 20.23 -5.37
C ALA A 296 13.28 20.34 -4.91
N GLY A 297 14.19 20.31 -5.87
CA GLY A 297 15.61 20.29 -5.60
C GLY A 297 16.10 18.95 -5.07
N LYS A 298 17.17 18.95 -4.21
CA LYS A 298 17.82 17.72 -3.72
C LYS A 298 17.26 17.22 -2.38
N ARG A 299 16.52 18.03 -1.66
CA ARG A 299 16.17 17.79 -0.25
C ARG A 299 14.69 17.80 0.07
N LEU A 300 13.86 18.48 -0.72
CA LEU A 300 12.44 18.62 -0.47
C LEU A 300 11.65 17.76 -1.44
N THR A 301 10.74 16.96 -0.91
CA THR A 301 9.70 16.25 -1.69
C THR A 301 8.34 16.67 -1.16
N THR A 302 7.44 17.02 -2.06
CA THR A 302 6.04 17.30 -1.74
C THR A 302 5.19 16.14 -2.23
N TYR A 303 4.17 15.81 -1.46
CA TYR A 303 3.22 14.74 -1.75
C TYR A 303 1.83 15.32 -1.78
N MET A 304 1.01 14.86 -2.73
CA MET A 304 -0.38 15.26 -2.83
C MET A 304 -1.23 14.11 -3.35
N GLN A 305 -2.41 13.97 -2.77
CA GLN A 305 -3.47 13.09 -3.27
C GLN A 305 -4.81 13.77 -3.05
N PHE A 306 -5.69 13.65 -4.00
CA PHE A 306 -7.09 14.00 -3.90
C PHE A 306 -7.91 12.89 -4.53
N LEU A 307 -8.89 12.41 -3.81
CA LEU A 307 -9.77 11.32 -4.20
C LEU A 307 -11.22 11.74 -3.99
N TYR A 308 -12.07 11.39 -4.93
CA TYR A 308 -13.51 11.55 -4.82
C TYR A 308 -14.23 10.41 -5.55
N GLY A 309 -15.33 9.93 -4.97
CA GLY A 309 -16.14 8.90 -5.59
C GLY A 309 -17.38 8.53 -4.80
N LYS A 310 -18.02 7.44 -5.19
CA LYS A 310 -19.18 6.82 -4.51
C LYS A 310 -19.02 5.32 -4.47
N GLY A 311 -19.29 4.67 -3.33
CA GLY A 311 -19.18 3.24 -3.16
C GLY A 311 -17.75 2.74 -3.30
N ILE A 312 -16.79 3.45 -2.71
CA ILE A 312 -15.37 3.14 -2.77
C ILE A 312 -14.71 3.16 -1.39
N ALA A 313 -15.50 3.06 -0.32
CA ALA A 313 -14.97 3.07 1.05
C ALA A 313 -14.00 1.91 1.29
N GLU A 314 -14.27 0.73 0.71
CA GLU A 314 -13.43 -0.46 0.79
C GLU A 314 -12.04 -0.29 0.15
N TYR A 315 -11.85 0.76 -0.66
CA TYR A 315 -10.56 1.10 -1.24
C TYR A 315 -9.71 2.02 -0.34
N ILE A 316 -10.26 2.51 0.77
CA ILE A 316 -9.59 3.44 1.69
C ILE A 316 -9.29 2.72 3.00
N GLN A 317 -8.00 2.55 3.31
CA GLN A 317 -7.52 1.65 4.35
C GLN A 317 -8.09 1.92 5.76
N ASP A 318 -8.40 3.18 6.12
CA ASP A 318 -8.91 3.55 7.43
C ASP A 318 -10.43 3.39 7.56
N ILE A 319 -11.14 3.06 6.50
CA ILE A 319 -12.57 2.81 6.49
C ILE A 319 -12.98 1.55 5.72
N ASP A 320 -12.01 0.70 5.33
CA ASP A 320 -12.32 -0.62 4.77
C ASP A 320 -13.02 -1.49 5.83
N GLY A 321 -13.87 -2.40 5.40
CA GLY A 321 -14.65 -3.26 6.29
C GLY A 321 -15.72 -2.57 7.15
N THR A 322 -15.88 -1.24 7.07
CA THR A 322 -16.82 -0.49 7.93
C THR A 322 -18.26 -0.47 7.44
N GLY A 323 -18.56 -1.08 6.29
CA GLY A 323 -19.92 -1.13 5.74
C GLY A 323 -20.35 0.12 4.98
N LEU A 324 -19.39 0.95 4.53
CA LEU A 324 -19.67 2.27 3.97
C LEU A 324 -19.68 2.35 2.43
N ASP A 325 -19.48 1.24 1.71
CA ASP A 325 -19.67 1.23 0.25
C ASP A 325 -21.13 1.48 -0.12
N MET A 326 -22.04 0.79 0.55
CA MET A 326 -23.48 0.91 0.35
C MET A 326 -24.19 1.02 1.70
N VAL A 327 -25.11 1.97 1.78
CA VAL A 327 -25.93 2.23 2.98
C VAL A 327 -27.40 2.39 2.61
N ALA A 328 -28.26 2.45 3.60
CA ALA A 328 -29.69 2.77 3.39
C ALA A 328 -29.88 4.05 2.58
N ASN A 329 -30.81 4.04 1.64
CA ASN A 329 -31.21 5.26 0.96
C ASN A 329 -32.28 5.98 1.79
N PRO A 330 -32.03 7.19 2.33
CA PRO A 330 -32.98 7.89 3.19
C PRO A 330 -34.24 8.36 2.42
N GLU A 331 -34.13 8.54 1.10
CA GLU A 331 -35.23 9.02 0.25
C GLU A 331 -36.13 7.90 -0.26
N LYS A 332 -35.61 6.66 -0.29
CA LYS A 332 -36.31 5.51 -0.86
C LYS A 332 -36.30 4.35 0.12
N PRO A 333 -37.40 4.12 0.85
CA PRO A 333 -37.51 2.97 1.74
C PRO A 333 -37.17 1.65 1.04
N HIS A 334 -36.48 0.75 1.74
CA HIS A 334 -36.04 -0.55 1.26
C HIS A 334 -35.12 -0.52 0.02
N SER A 335 -34.36 0.56 -0.13
CA SER A 335 -33.31 0.64 -1.15
C SER A 335 -31.96 1.04 -0.55
N MET A 336 -30.90 0.63 -1.22
CA MET A 336 -29.53 0.99 -0.88
C MET A 336 -29.04 2.12 -1.79
N GLN A 337 -28.03 2.84 -1.35
CA GLN A 337 -27.31 3.83 -2.16
C GLN A 337 -25.81 3.71 -1.93
N ALA A 338 -25.04 4.01 -2.96
CA ALA A 338 -23.58 4.15 -2.86
C ALA A 338 -23.24 5.46 -2.12
N LEU A 339 -22.45 5.35 -1.04
CA LEU A 339 -22.09 6.50 -0.23
C LEU A 339 -20.99 7.32 -0.91
N PRO A 340 -21.10 8.67 -0.94
CA PRO A 340 -20.02 9.51 -1.42
C PRO A 340 -18.84 9.51 -0.44
N VAL A 341 -17.63 9.43 -0.98
CA VAL A 341 -16.37 9.48 -0.24
C VAL A 341 -15.46 10.53 -0.86
N MET A 342 -14.81 11.31 -0.03
CA MET A 342 -13.78 12.27 -0.42
C MET A 342 -12.60 12.19 0.53
N SER A 343 -11.40 12.15 -0.01
CA SER A 343 -10.16 12.18 0.75
C SER A 343 -9.13 13.10 0.10
N TRP A 344 -8.27 13.67 0.91
CA TRP A 344 -7.11 14.41 0.44
C TRP A 344 -5.93 14.23 1.39
N ILE A 345 -4.73 14.17 0.83
CA ILE A 345 -3.47 14.09 1.56
C ILE A 345 -2.54 15.16 1.01
N ALA A 346 -1.90 15.89 1.90
CA ALA A 346 -0.82 16.80 1.56
C ALA A 346 0.36 16.55 2.50
N GLY A 347 1.55 16.36 1.95
CA GLY A 347 2.73 16.05 2.74
C GLY A 347 3.98 16.76 2.23
N LEU A 348 4.87 17.04 3.16
CA LEU A 348 6.20 17.60 2.92
C LEU A 348 7.24 16.71 3.60
N GLN A 349 8.27 16.37 2.87
CA GLN A 349 9.39 15.59 3.39
C GLN A 349 10.70 16.33 3.10
N TYR A 350 11.45 16.65 4.14
CA TYR A 350 12.71 17.38 4.00
C TYR A 350 13.88 16.56 4.54
N ALA A 351 14.87 16.30 3.68
CA ALA A 351 16.10 15.62 4.04
C ALA A 351 17.16 16.64 4.46
N PHE A 352 17.42 16.76 5.76
CA PHE A 352 18.51 17.61 6.30
C PHE A 352 19.89 17.10 5.91
N GLY A 353 20.00 15.80 5.66
CA GLY A 353 21.21 15.11 5.25
C GLY A 353 20.94 13.62 5.01
N PRO A 354 22.00 12.82 4.87
CA PRO A 354 21.84 11.39 4.59
C PRO A 354 21.24 10.59 5.77
N LYS A 355 21.20 11.17 6.97
CA LYS A 355 20.76 10.49 8.19
C LYS A 355 19.50 11.09 8.83
N TRP A 356 19.07 12.28 8.40
CA TRP A 356 17.98 13.00 9.04
C TRP A 356 16.92 13.39 8.01
N LEU A 357 15.70 13.05 8.33
CA LEU A 357 14.52 13.30 7.54
C LEU A 357 13.43 13.83 8.46
N ALA A 358 12.70 14.86 8.04
CA ALA A 358 11.47 15.29 8.67
C ALA A 358 10.32 15.17 7.68
N THR A 359 9.18 14.71 8.17
CA THR A 359 7.93 14.62 7.42
C THR A 359 6.84 15.38 8.17
N ALA A 360 6.03 16.12 7.41
CA ALA A 360 4.77 16.70 7.87
C ALA A 360 3.69 16.31 6.86
N ALA A 361 2.60 15.74 7.35
CA ALA A 361 1.46 15.33 6.52
C ALA A 361 0.16 15.66 7.25
#